data_c081fa54bcb177a9a1ab8f64b25765b7
#
_entry.id   c081fa54bcb177a9a1ab8f64b25765b7
#
_cell.length_a   1.000
_cell.length_b   1.000
_cell.length_c   1.000
_cell.angle_alpha   90.00
_cell.angle_beta   90.00
_cell.angle_gamma   90.00
#
_symmetry.space_group_name_H-M   'P 1'
#
loop_
_entity.id
_entity.type
_entity.pdbx_description
1 polymer ?
#
loop_
_entity_poly.entity_id
_entity_poly.type
_entity_poly.pdbx_seq_one_letter_code
_entity_poly.pdbx_strand_id
1 'polypeptide(L)'
;IRDNIRKANPPATSIAETRKRLKTTDLGLTDTWVDILITLLISTGEISGFTIHGKTVSQDDRTIGSPVDWLQELDELRPGTRPDETLWHDLTESLHALGLWKEGTGYSPAAAERLLDLLKETETRARHEFRQAEQALQTWPGASVPDAISEWADIFALPEDGRESRVACYASVRGALRDMLGLAEDDDIEAANRYTCVEEFAHRVREARDFLDRISELASLTGKLRELKALGVPPTIEKPCQELLDSIETYVKSSGASGEMSRITAEWKDLHELYLNQYLSEHAGLHNDLKALRDAVLGSPSYLVLKDLSRVEGLSAHFSPTFIEAQLTDLLTQVGVQQVCEQSLDDVKNDLSHGWVCAICGYKPGKRLELKPDHFLGLVERGIKEYLDHVRGCEAELRDYISDTPAANPLLGLLSDPAEQSALDALQEAPMRQHLAEALAEAEAVKVNVDELLDQLKPRLLGFFKGG
;
A
#
# COMPACT_ATOMS: atom_id res chain seq x y z
N ILE A 1 41.67 -7.64 50.35
CA ILE A 1 42.20 -6.77 49.32
C ILE A 1 41.07 -5.98 48.72
N ARG A 2 40.10 -6.63 48.08
CA ARG A 2 38.93 -6.02 47.40
C ARG A 2 38.21 -4.98 48.25
N ASP A 3 37.86 -5.31 49.49
CA ASP A 3 37.12 -4.43 50.39
C ASP A 3 37.96 -3.21 50.84
N ASN A 4 39.26 -3.39 50.95
CA ASN A 4 40.17 -2.27 51.26
C ASN A 4 40.30 -1.29 50.10
N ILE A 5 40.38 -1.78 48.89
CA ILE A 5 40.41 -0.95 47.67
C ILE A 5 39.08 -0.19 47.50
N ARG A 6 37.93 -0.85 47.69
CA ARG A 6 36.61 -0.18 47.57
C ARG A 6 36.36 0.88 48.64
N LYS A 7 36.93 0.73 49.84
CA LYS A 7 36.80 1.68 50.98
C LYS A 7 37.79 2.85 50.92
N ALA A 8 38.81 2.78 50.08
CA ALA A 8 39.74 3.86 49.85
C ALA A 8 39.07 5.02 49.10
N ASN A 9 39.50 6.24 49.37
CA ASN A 9 39.03 7.46 48.66
C ASN A 9 40.24 8.24 48.13
N PRO A 10 40.52 8.23 46.80
CA PRO A 10 39.82 7.45 45.75
C PRO A 10 39.96 5.94 45.93
N PRO A 11 39.06 5.13 45.31
CA PRO A 11 39.08 3.69 45.50
C PRO A 11 40.24 3.03 44.74
N ALA A 12 41.40 3.10 45.35
CA ALA A 12 42.67 2.61 44.84
C ALA A 12 43.63 2.35 46.00
N THR A 13 44.63 1.48 45.82
CA THR A 13 45.67 1.24 46.79
C THR A 13 47.00 0.89 46.10
N SER A 14 48.12 1.35 46.68
CA SER A 14 49.44 1.01 46.13
C SER A 14 49.72 -0.48 46.26
N ILE A 15 50.31 -1.06 45.24
CA ILE A 15 50.69 -2.47 45.22
C ILE A 15 51.75 -2.75 46.28
N ALA A 16 52.69 -1.80 46.48
CA ALA A 16 53.75 -1.90 47.51
C ALA A 16 53.16 -1.97 48.92
N GLU A 17 52.14 -1.14 49.21
CA GLU A 17 51.42 -1.19 50.48
C GLU A 17 50.64 -2.51 50.67
N THR A 18 49.99 -2.96 49.64
CA THR A 18 49.24 -4.24 49.63
C THR A 18 50.20 -5.42 49.90
N ARG A 19 51.34 -5.46 49.20
CA ARG A 19 52.37 -6.47 49.44
C ARG A 19 52.90 -6.44 50.84
N LYS A 20 53.25 -5.25 51.36
CA LYS A 20 53.74 -5.08 52.73
C LYS A 20 52.71 -5.56 53.73
N ARG A 21 51.46 -5.22 53.58
CA ARG A 21 50.39 -5.58 54.51
C ARG A 21 50.14 -7.10 54.52
N LEU A 22 50.13 -7.77 53.36
CA LEU A 22 49.91 -9.20 53.25
C LEU A 22 51.08 -10.05 53.81
N LYS A 23 52.30 -9.46 53.82
CA LYS A 23 53.46 -10.06 54.43
C LYS A 23 53.51 -9.91 55.97
N THR A 24 53.02 -8.75 56.47
CA THR A 24 53.09 -8.39 57.87
C THR A 24 51.86 -8.79 58.69
N THR A 25 50.77 -9.17 58.07
CA THR A 25 49.57 -9.67 58.74
C THR A 25 49.80 -11.13 59.19
N ASP A 26 48.92 -11.65 60.03
CA ASP A 26 48.95 -13.04 60.56
C ASP A 26 49.07 -14.15 59.51
N LEU A 27 48.97 -13.80 58.23
CA LEU A 27 49.05 -14.73 57.10
C LEU A 27 50.48 -15.02 56.65
N GLY A 28 51.49 -14.16 56.94
CA GLY A 28 52.91 -14.36 56.64
C GLY A 28 53.22 -14.80 55.18
N LEU A 29 52.50 -14.30 54.22
CA LEU A 29 52.63 -14.73 52.85
C LEU A 29 53.97 -14.33 52.22
N THR A 30 54.63 -15.25 51.49
CA THR A 30 55.78 -14.92 50.64
C THR A 30 55.43 -14.08 49.44
N ASP A 31 56.42 -13.38 48.86
CA ASP A 31 56.19 -12.60 47.65
C ASP A 31 55.52 -13.39 46.53
N THR A 32 55.95 -14.63 46.33
CA THR A 32 55.37 -15.49 45.32
C THR A 32 53.87 -15.76 45.53
N TRP A 33 53.47 -16.01 46.81
CA TRP A 33 52.04 -16.21 47.13
C TRP A 33 51.23 -14.93 47.00
N VAL A 34 51.81 -13.78 47.35
CA VAL A 34 51.15 -12.50 47.15
C VAL A 34 50.95 -12.21 45.64
N ASP A 35 51.95 -12.47 44.83
CA ASP A 35 51.87 -12.30 43.37
C ASP A 35 50.88 -13.26 42.73
N ILE A 36 50.84 -14.51 43.14
CA ILE A 36 49.79 -15.47 42.72
C ILE A 36 48.41 -14.99 43.13
N LEU A 37 48.22 -14.49 44.32
CA LEU A 37 46.94 -13.99 44.81
C LEU A 37 46.49 -12.76 44.02
N ILE A 38 47.39 -11.80 43.76
CA ILE A 38 47.07 -10.62 42.96
C ILE A 38 46.73 -11.03 41.52
N THR A 39 47.50 -11.93 40.93
CA THR A 39 47.21 -12.47 39.57
C THR A 39 45.84 -13.13 39.52
N LEU A 40 45.52 -13.97 40.53
CA LEU A 40 44.23 -14.63 40.62
C LEU A 40 43.08 -13.61 40.73
N LEU A 41 43.23 -12.59 41.59
CA LEU A 41 42.22 -11.59 41.80
C LEU A 41 42.01 -10.70 40.53
N ILE A 42 43.07 -10.44 39.75
CA ILE A 42 42.96 -9.76 38.49
C ILE A 42 42.31 -10.66 37.44
N SER A 43 42.75 -11.93 37.34
CA SER A 43 42.20 -12.87 36.34
C SER A 43 40.73 -13.23 36.60
N THR A 44 40.28 -13.11 37.85
CA THR A 44 38.84 -13.26 38.20
C THR A 44 38.05 -11.97 38.12
N GLY A 45 38.70 -10.85 37.78
CA GLY A 45 38.04 -9.55 37.69
C GLY A 45 37.69 -8.90 39.02
N GLU A 46 38.16 -9.45 40.16
CA GLU A 46 37.92 -8.89 41.50
C GLU A 46 38.60 -7.55 41.69
N ILE A 47 39.80 -7.41 41.10
CA ILE A 47 40.58 -6.19 41.08
C ILE A 47 41.14 -5.95 39.65
N SER A 48 41.55 -4.73 39.38
CA SER A 48 42.34 -4.35 38.19
C SER A 48 43.69 -3.75 38.67
N GLY A 49 44.70 -3.93 37.83
CA GLY A 49 46.01 -3.30 38.08
C GLY A 49 46.19 -2.08 37.18
N PHE A 50 46.94 -1.09 37.70
CA PHE A 50 47.36 0.06 36.92
C PHE A 50 48.88 0.15 36.94
N THR A 51 49.48 0.18 35.78
CA THR A 51 50.95 0.17 35.66
C THR A 51 51.55 1.56 35.80
N ILE A 52 52.85 1.68 36.14
CA ILE A 52 53.62 2.90 36.16
C ILE A 52 53.62 3.64 34.82
N HIS A 53 53.30 2.94 33.73
CA HIS A 53 53.17 3.51 32.35
C HIS A 53 51.75 3.91 31.99
N GLY A 54 50.82 3.90 32.95
CA GLY A 54 49.41 4.31 32.72
C GLY A 54 48.53 3.27 32.05
N LYS A 55 48.99 2.02 31.86
CA LYS A 55 48.20 0.91 31.30
C LYS A 55 47.38 0.23 32.37
N THR A 56 46.09 -0.01 32.10
CA THR A 56 45.22 -0.83 32.95
C THR A 56 45.40 -2.31 32.59
N VAL A 57 45.62 -3.15 33.61
CA VAL A 57 45.65 -4.61 33.51
C VAL A 57 44.39 -5.17 34.14
N SER A 58 43.57 -5.81 33.37
CA SER A 58 42.29 -6.39 33.80
C SER A 58 42.21 -7.87 33.39
N GLN A 59 41.14 -8.55 33.81
CA GLN A 59 40.87 -9.92 33.41
C GLN A 59 40.89 -10.18 31.89
N ASP A 60 40.67 -9.16 31.10
CA ASP A 60 40.59 -9.22 29.63
C ASP A 60 41.97 -9.06 28.97
N ASP A 61 43.01 -8.73 29.75
CA ASP A 61 44.34 -8.54 29.22
C ASP A 61 45.03 -9.89 28.94
N ARG A 62 45.32 -10.16 27.65
CA ARG A 62 45.95 -11.39 27.20
C ARG A 62 47.36 -11.60 27.78
N THR A 63 47.93 -10.57 28.35
CA THR A 63 49.24 -10.63 28.99
C THR A 63 49.20 -11.34 30.34
N ILE A 64 48.03 -11.61 30.96
CA ILE A 64 47.87 -12.31 32.24
C ILE A 64 48.38 -13.77 32.17
N GLY A 65 48.38 -14.37 30.99
CA GLY A 65 48.89 -15.74 30.77
C GLY A 65 50.40 -15.84 30.60
N SER A 66 51.14 -14.73 30.59
CA SER A 66 52.61 -14.69 30.47
C SER A 66 53.27 -14.51 31.84
N PRO A 67 54.40 -15.14 32.15
CA PRO A 67 54.91 -15.07 33.51
C PRO A 67 55.44 -13.68 33.89
N VAL A 68 54.91 -13.18 35.00
CA VAL A 68 55.53 -12.34 36.05
C VAL A 68 56.04 -10.94 35.71
N ASP A 69 56.42 -10.57 34.49
CA ASP A 69 57.05 -9.27 34.23
C ASP A 69 56.08 -8.10 34.40
N TRP A 70 54.82 -8.23 34.05
CA TRP A 70 53.81 -7.21 34.19
C TRP A 70 53.46 -6.87 35.67
N LEU A 71 53.59 -7.85 36.58
CA LEU A 71 53.39 -7.63 38.03
C LEU A 71 54.41 -6.69 38.65
N GLN A 72 55.61 -6.58 38.06
CA GLN A 72 56.63 -5.68 38.49
C GLN A 72 56.35 -4.23 38.04
N GLU A 73 55.57 -4.07 36.97
CA GLU A 73 55.18 -2.80 36.44
C GLU A 73 53.93 -2.21 37.14
N LEU A 74 53.21 -3.03 37.94
CA LEU A 74 52.03 -2.57 38.63
C LEU A 74 52.41 -1.54 39.74
N ASP A 75 51.72 -0.41 39.72
CA ASP A 75 51.85 0.66 40.71
C ASP A 75 50.66 0.70 41.68
N GLU A 76 49.47 0.54 41.10
CA GLU A 76 48.20 0.71 41.79
C GLU A 76 47.24 -0.44 41.53
N LEU A 77 46.43 -0.79 42.53
CA LEU A 77 45.31 -1.74 42.42
C LEU A 77 44.01 -0.96 42.59
N ARG A 78 43.07 -1.18 41.67
CA ARG A 78 41.76 -0.56 41.64
C ARG A 78 40.64 -1.62 41.72
N PRO A 79 39.40 -1.18 41.98
CA PRO A 79 38.27 -2.11 41.87
C PRO A 79 38.26 -2.81 40.50
N GLY A 80 37.98 -4.08 40.46
CA GLY A 80 37.92 -4.87 39.24
C GLY A 80 36.60 -4.69 38.51
N THR A 81 36.54 -5.35 37.39
CA THR A 81 35.37 -5.33 36.46
C THR A 81 34.33 -6.42 36.83
N ARG A 82 34.61 -7.21 37.85
CA ARG A 82 33.64 -8.22 38.31
C ARG A 82 32.46 -7.50 38.97
N PRO A 83 31.24 -7.74 38.50
CA PRO A 83 30.05 -7.24 39.16
C PRO A 83 29.90 -7.83 40.56
N ASP A 84 29.14 -7.19 41.42
CA ASP A 84 28.71 -7.75 42.69
C ASP A 84 27.93 -9.06 42.43
N GLU A 85 28.05 -10.01 43.33
CA GLU A 85 27.42 -11.32 43.16
C GLU A 85 25.89 -11.22 43.10
N THR A 86 25.32 -10.31 43.91
CA THR A 86 23.88 -10.02 43.89
C THR A 86 23.47 -9.38 42.56
N LEU A 87 24.24 -8.36 42.07
CA LEU A 87 23.97 -7.75 40.78
C LEU A 87 23.99 -8.77 39.64
N TRP A 88 25.01 -9.64 39.62
CA TRP A 88 25.15 -10.66 38.59
C TRP A 88 23.99 -11.66 38.61
N HIS A 89 23.68 -12.18 39.81
CA HIS A 89 22.62 -13.17 39.99
C HIS A 89 21.26 -12.61 39.61
N ASP A 90 20.88 -11.44 40.12
CA ASP A 90 19.61 -10.79 39.84
C ASP A 90 19.43 -10.50 38.35
N LEU A 91 20.47 -9.99 37.70
CA LEU A 91 20.42 -9.66 36.26
C LEU A 91 20.28 -10.93 35.42
N THR A 92 21.11 -11.97 35.69
CA THR A 92 21.08 -13.21 34.90
C THR A 92 19.79 -13.98 35.07
N GLU A 93 19.20 -14.00 36.26
CA GLU A 93 17.89 -14.62 36.51
C GLU A 93 16.77 -13.86 35.75
N SER A 94 16.75 -12.53 35.85
CA SER A 94 15.75 -11.72 35.15
C SER A 94 15.86 -11.90 33.64
N LEU A 95 17.05 -11.90 33.07
CA LEU A 95 17.28 -12.16 31.66
C LEU A 95 16.94 -13.59 31.24
N HIS A 96 17.11 -14.55 32.14
CA HIS A 96 16.68 -15.95 31.92
C HIS A 96 15.15 -16.02 31.84
N ALA A 97 14.45 -15.38 32.77
CA ALA A 97 12.98 -15.28 32.74
C ALA A 97 12.44 -14.58 31.47
N LEU A 98 13.15 -13.58 30.95
CA LEU A 98 12.86 -12.96 29.65
C LEU A 98 13.19 -13.87 28.44
N GLY A 99 13.81 -15.03 28.68
CA GLY A 99 14.24 -15.93 27.60
C GLY A 99 15.48 -15.46 26.83
N LEU A 100 16.15 -14.41 27.30
CA LEU A 100 17.35 -13.86 26.69
C LEU A 100 18.62 -14.58 27.07
N TRP A 101 18.76 -14.97 28.37
CA TRP A 101 19.92 -15.65 28.88
C TRP A 101 19.65 -17.16 29.07
N LYS A 102 20.52 -18.01 28.52
CA LYS A 102 20.35 -19.47 28.54
C LYS A 102 21.41 -20.18 29.40
N GLU A 103 22.45 -19.44 29.82
CA GLU A 103 23.50 -19.97 30.66
C GLU A 103 23.09 -19.93 32.15
N GLY A 104 23.79 -20.70 32.96
CA GLY A 104 23.54 -20.67 34.42
C GLY A 104 23.94 -19.31 35.04
N THR A 105 23.56 -19.12 36.30
CA THR A 105 23.84 -17.90 37.09
C THR A 105 25.29 -17.77 37.57
N GLY A 106 26.14 -18.78 37.27
CA GLY A 106 27.56 -18.77 37.65
C GLY A 106 28.35 -17.69 36.89
N TYR A 107 29.07 -16.85 37.64
CA TYR A 107 29.96 -15.87 37.04
C TYR A 107 31.22 -16.52 36.45
N SER A 108 31.54 -16.15 35.22
CA SER A 108 32.87 -16.34 34.63
C SER A 108 33.18 -15.15 33.73
N PRO A 109 34.48 -14.80 33.49
CA PRO A 109 34.85 -13.73 32.60
C PRO A 109 34.23 -13.88 31.19
N ALA A 110 34.23 -15.10 30.65
CA ALA A 110 33.64 -15.41 29.36
C ALA A 110 32.10 -15.28 29.36
N ALA A 111 31.42 -15.62 30.45
CA ALA A 111 29.99 -15.38 30.60
C ALA A 111 29.67 -13.88 30.66
N ALA A 112 30.52 -13.11 31.35
CA ALA A 112 30.37 -11.66 31.46
C ALA A 112 30.52 -10.97 30.08
N GLU A 113 31.48 -11.40 29.26
CA GLU A 113 31.65 -10.89 27.90
C GLU A 113 30.43 -11.18 27.03
N ARG A 114 29.97 -12.44 27.05
CA ARG A 114 28.76 -12.83 26.31
C ARG A 114 27.50 -12.08 26.76
N LEU A 115 27.39 -11.82 28.08
CA LEU A 115 26.27 -11.05 28.61
C LEU A 115 26.31 -9.59 28.12
N LEU A 116 27.49 -8.97 28.13
CA LEU A 116 27.62 -7.60 27.60
C LEU A 116 27.29 -7.50 26.12
N ASP A 117 27.74 -8.46 25.33
CA ASP A 117 27.43 -8.52 23.90
C ASP A 117 25.94 -8.73 23.67
N LEU A 118 25.30 -9.60 24.45
CA LEU A 118 23.85 -9.80 24.43
C LEU A 118 23.10 -8.51 24.76
N LEU A 119 23.51 -7.75 25.78
CA LEU A 119 22.87 -6.49 26.16
C LEU A 119 23.00 -5.43 25.05
N LYS A 120 24.17 -5.31 24.43
CA LYS A 120 24.39 -4.40 23.29
C LYS A 120 23.55 -4.77 22.06
N GLU A 121 23.47 -6.07 21.75
CA GLU A 121 22.63 -6.57 20.69
C GLU A 121 21.14 -6.29 20.97
N THR A 122 20.72 -6.54 22.22
CA THR A 122 19.33 -6.30 22.64
C THR A 122 18.98 -4.82 22.63
N GLU A 123 19.89 -3.93 23.07
CA GLU A 123 19.72 -2.47 22.94
C GLU A 123 19.48 -2.06 21.49
N THR A 124 20.34 -2.54 20.60
CA THR A 124 20.24 -2.22 19.17
C THR A 124 18.90 -2.68 18.59
N ARG A 125 18.49 -3.89 18.93
CA ARG A 125 17.23 -4.48 18.51
C ARG A 125 16.03 -3.72 19.09
N ALA A 126 16.02 -3.43 20.38
CA ALA A 126 14.93 -2.71 21.04
C ALA A 126 14.74 -1.30 20.49
N ARG A 127 15.82 -0.56 20.26
CA ARG A 127 15.76 0.76 19.60
C ARG A 127 15.26 0.68 18.18
N HIS A 128 15.63 -0.35 17.44
CA HIS A 128 15.15 -0.55 16.07
C HIS A 128 13.66 -0.86 16.06
N GLU A 129 13.20 -1.79 16.91
CA GLU A 129 11.79 -2.14 17.08
C GLU A 129 10.94 -0.91 17.44
N PHE A 130 11.41 -0.10 18.40
CA PHE A 130 10.72 1.14 18.78
C PHE A 130 10.55 2.11 17.59
N ARG A 131 11.63 2.37 16.84
CA ARG A 131 11.57 3.25 15.67
C ARG A 131 10.67 2.71 14.56
N GLN A 132 10.69 1.40 14.33
CA GLN A 132 9.79 0.77 13.38
C GLN A 132 8.33 0.91 13.81
N ALA A 133 8.05 0.74 15.11
CA ALA A 133 6.72 0.95 15.67
C ALA A 133 6.24 2.40 15.48
N GLU A 134 7.10 3.39 15.78
CA GLU A 134 6.79 4.80 15.53
C GLU A 134 6.44 5.04 14.05
N GLN A 135 7.27 4.56 13.14
CA GLN A 135 7.04 4.72 11.70
C GLN A 135 5.75 4.05 11.22
N ALA A 136 5.48 2.84 11.67
CA ALA A 136 4.27 2.12 11.31
C ALA A 136 2.99 2.83 11.81
N LEU A 137 3.06 3.46 12.98
CA LEU A 137 1.93 4.14 13.61
C LEU A 137 1.76 5.60 13.16
N GLN A 138 2.75 6.20 12.47
CA GLN A 138 2.65 7.58 11.95
C GLN A 138 1.43 7.83 11.05
N THR A 139 0.95 6.80 10.35
CA THR A 139 -0.24 6.88 9.48
C THR A 139 -1.56 6.91 10.25
N TRP A 140 -1.52 6.73 11.58
CA TRP A 140 -2.68 6.60 12.45
C TRP A 140 -2.72 7.75 13.47
N PRO A 141 -3.44 8.85 13.20
CA PRO A 141 -3.51 9.99 14.11
C PRO A 141 -4.02 9.57 15.50
N GLY A 142 -3.24 9.88 16.53
CA GLY A 142 -3.57 9.55 17.92
C GLY A 142 -3.24 8.13 18.37
N ALA A 143 -2.60 7.31 17.51
CA ALA A 143 -1.99 6.06 17.95
C ALA A 143 -0.60 6.32 18.56
N SER A 144 -0.24 5.56 19.58
CA SER A 144 1.05 5.59 20.26
C SER A 144 1.71 4.22 20.18
N VAL A 145 3.04 4.21 20.29
CA VAL A 145 3.78 2.96 20.46
C VAL A 145 3.26 2.27 21.72
N PRO A 146 2.98 0.95 21.69
CA PRO A 146 2.56 0.22 22.87
C PRO A 146 3.56 0.39 24.03
N ASP A 147 3.03 0.63 25.23
CA ASP A 147 3.85 0.87 26.43
C ASP A 147 4.91 -0.22 26.65
N ALA A 148 4.56 -1.48 26.39
CA ALA A 148 5.48 -2.61 26.53
C ALA A 148 6.70 -2.52 25.58
N ILE A 149 6.57 -1.93 24.39
CA ILE A 149 7.70 -1.72 23.47
C ILE A 149 8.55 -0.52 23.93
N SER A 150 7.91 0.54 24.44
CA SER A 150 8.62 1.67 25.04
C SER A 150 9.40 1.23 26.28
N GLU A 151 8.76 0.54 27.20
CA GLU A 151 9.40 -0.04 28.40
C GLU A 151 10.56 -0.98 28.03
N TRP A 152 10.38 -1.82 26.99
CA TRP A 152 11.42 -2.69 26.47
C TRP A 152 12.65 -1.91 25.99
N ALA A 153 12.43 -0.83 25.24
CA ALA A 153 13.51 0.02 24.74
C ALA A 153 14.23 0.76 25.89
N ASP A 154 13.48 1.22 26.89
CA ASP A 154 14.01 1.92 28.06
C ASP A 154 14.84 1.00 28.98
N ILE A 155 14.37 -0.25 29.22
CA ILE A 155 15.10 -1.25 30.03
C ILE A 155 16.48 -1.52 29.43
N PHE A 156 16.57 -1.65 28.12
CA PHE A 156 17.82 -1.97 27.43
C PHE A 156 18.58 -0.72 26.92
N ALA A 157 18.19 0.49 27.36
CA ALA A 157 18.95 1.69 27.07
C ALA A 157 20.24 1.73 27.89
N LEU A 158 21.36 1.40 27.26
CA LEU A 158 22.66 1.43 27.92
C LEU A 158 23.18 2.87 28.05
N PRO A 159 23.82 3.25 29.17
CA PRO A 159 24.34 4.58 29.40
C PRO A 159 25.45 4.90 28.38
N GLU A 160 25.39 6.09 27.75
CA GLU A 160 26.39 6.49 26.75
C GLU A 160 27.80 6.57 27.32
N ASP A 161 27.94 7.15 28.50
CA ASP A 161 29.23 7.29 29.22
C ASP A 161 29.71 5.97 29.86
N GLY A 162 28.85 5.01 30.03
CA GLY A 162 29.11 3.72 30.69
C GLY A 162 29.36 2.55 29.73
N ARG A 163 29.28 2.74 28.42
CA ARG A 163 29.43 1.65 27.43
C ARG A 163 30.77 0.91 27.51
N GLU A 164 31.80 1.58 28.03
CA GLU A 164 33.10 0.97 28.29
C GLU A 164 33.13 0.19 29.62
N SER A 165 32.22 0.47 30.56
CA SER A 165 32.11 -0.14 31.85
C SER A 165 31.04 -1.23 31.85
N ARG A 166 31.45 -2.50 31.89
CA ARG A 166 30.54 -3.66 32.01
C ARG A 166 29.60 -3.55 33.21
N VAL A 167 30.13 -3.15 34.35
CA VAL A 167 29.38 -3.03 35.60
C VAL A 167 28.32 -1.94 35.51
N ALA A 168 28.61 -0.82 34.85
CA ALA A 168 27.64 0.24 34.63
C ALA A 168 26.48 -0.22 33.73
N CYS A 169 26.77 -0.97 32.66
CA CYS A 169 25.76 -1.56 31.81
C CYS A 169 24.86 -2.53 32.56
N TYR A 170 25.46 -3.42 33.37
CA TYR A 170 24.71 -4.40 34.17
C TYR A 170 23.82 -3.72 35.20
N ALA A 171 24.36 -2.72 35.91
CA ALA A 171 23.62 -1.96 36.92
C ALA A 171 22.45 -1.17 36.30
N SER A 172 22.66 -0.57 35.14
CA SER A 172 21.60 0.17 34.41
C SER A 172 20.43 -0.77 34.07
N VAL A 173 20.69 -1.89 33.41
CA VAL A 173 19.63 -2.84 33.01
C VAL A 173 18.95 -3.45 34.22
N ARG A 174 19.73 -3.83 35.28
CA ARG A 174 19.15 -4.33 36.54
C ARG A 174 18.26 -3.27 37.19
N GLY A 175 18.71 -2.02 37.25
CA GLY A 175 17.94 -0.92 37.84
C GLY A 175 16.61 -0.73 37.09
N ALA A 176 16.65 -0.63 35.78
CA ALA A 176 15.46 -0.50 34.95
C ALA A 176 14.47 -1.68 35.09
N LEU A 177 14.99 -2.92 35.19
CA LEU A 177 14.16 -4.09 35.46
C LEU A 177 13.51 -4.03 36.83
N ARG A 178 14.22 -3.57 37.85
CA ARG A 178 13.67 -3.40 39.21
C ARG A 178 12.60 -2.31 39.26
N ASP A 179 12.85 -1.17 38.63
CA ASP A 179 11.90 -0.08 38.54
C ASP A 179 10.60 -0.53 37.86
N MET A 180 10.73 -1.26 36.76
CA MET A 180 9.58 -1.86 36.07
C MET A 180 8.77 -2.82 36.97
N LEU A 181 9.46 -3.56 37.83
CA LEU A 181 8.84 -4.49 38.78
C LEU A 181 8.31 -3.79 40.06
N GLY A 182 8.50 -2.47 40.18
CA GLY A 182 8.09 -1.70 41.35
C GLY A 182 8.82 -2.07 42.66
N LEU A 183 10.09 -2.49 42.56
CA LEU A 183 10.88 -2.99 43.66
C LEU A 183 11.83 -1.92 44.20
N ALA A 184 11.78 -1.66 45.50
CA ALA A 184 12.78 -0.81 46.18
C ALA A 184 14.18 -1.45 46.15
N GLU A 185 15.24 -0.59 46.27
CA GLU A 185 16.64 -1.04 46.19
C GLU A 185 16.99 -2.16 47.19
N ASP A 186 16.34 -2.19 48.37
CA ASP A 186 16.59 -3.12 49.46
C ASP A 186 15.62 -4.32 49.53
N ASP A 187 14.64 -4.40 48.63
CA ASP A 187 13.68 -5.50 48.65
C ASP A 187 14.36 -6.81 48.20
N ASP A 188 14.39 -7.76 49.10
CA ASP A 188 14.73 -9.14 48.78
C ASP A 188 13.60 -9.75 47.93
N ILE A 189 13.86 -9.87 46.64
CA ILE A 189 12.86 -10.41 45.73
C ILE A 189 12.87 -11.93 45.88
N GLU A 190 11.94 -12.46 46.65
CA GLU A 190 11.70 -13.90 46.64
C GLU A 190 11.49 -14.36 45.19
N ALA A 191 12.28 -15.31 44.75
CA ALA A 191 12.38 -15.77 43.37
C ALA A 191 11.00 -16.03 42.66
N ALA A 192 10.00 -16.46 43.45
CA ALA A 192 8.67 -16.77 42.96
C ALA A 192 7.90 -15.52 42.40
N ASN A 193 7.98 -14.36 43.07
CA ASN A 193 7.29 -13.15 42.63
C ASN A 193 7.98 -12.49 41.45
N ARG A 194 9.30 -12.59 41.35
CA ARG A 194 10.10 -12.08 40.26
C ARG A 194 9.73 -12.72 38.91
N TYR A 195 9.63 -14.05 38.92
CA TYR A 195 9.33 -14.84 37.73
C TYR A 195 7.97 -14.44 37.14
N THR A 196 6.94 -14.32 37.97
CA THR A 196 5.60 -14.01 37.48
C THR A 196 5.53 -12.63 36.80
N CYS A 197 6.09 -11.58 37.42
CA CYS A 197 6.07 -10.23 36.85
C CYS A 197 6.90 -10.13 35.56
N VAL A 198 8.07 -10.79 35.51
CA VAL A 198 8.91 -10.78 34.27
C VAL A 198 8.27 -11.59 33.17
N GLU A 199 7.64 -12.72 33.48
CA GLU A 199 6.88 -13.49 32.49
C GLU A 199 5.66 -12.72 31.95
N GLU A 200 4.92 -12.00 32.82
CA GLU A 200 3.82 -11.12 32.41
C GLU A 200 4.32 -9.99 31.51
N PHE A 201 5.45 -9.39 31.82
CA PHE A 201 6.07 -8.38 30.95
C PHE A 201 6.50 -8.98 29.61
N ALA A 202 7.17 -10.14 29.61
CA ALA A 202 7.54 -10.84 28.38
C ALA A 202 6.32 -11.21 27.53
N HIS A 203 5.18 -11.51 28.17
CA HIS A 203 3.91 -11.73 27.47
C HIS A 203 3.40 -10.44 26.85
N ARG A 204 3.35 -9.32 27.59
CA ARG A 204 2.95 -8.00 27.06
C ARG A 204 3.82 -7.56 25.86
N VAL A 205 5.14 -7.77 25.93
CA VAL A 205 6.05 -7.47 24.81
C VAL A 205 5.73 -8.34 23.59
N ARG A 206 5.43 -9.62 23.77
CA ARG A 206 5.03 -10.50 22.65
C ARG A 206 3.71 -10.05 22.03
N GLU A 207 2.70 -9.76 22.85
CA GLU A 207 1.41 -9.25 22.34
C GLU A 207 1.57 -7.92 21.59
N ALA A 208 2.43 -7.03 22.10
CA ALA A 208 2.73 -5.76 21.41
C ALA A 208 3.45 -5.98 20.07
N ARG A 209 4.35 -6.95 19.97
CA ARG A 209 4.99 -7.34 18.70
C ARG A 209 3.99 -7.93 17.73
N ASP A 210 3.15 -8.85 18.18
CA ASP A 210 2.08 -9.44 17.37
C ASP A 210 1.09 -8.35 16.86
N PHE A 211 0.81 -7.33 17.67
CA PHE A 211 0.04 -6.17 17.24
C PHE A 211 0.76 -5.37 16.15
N LEU A 212 2.05 -5.06 16.33
CA LEU A 212 2.83 -4.30 15.36
C LEU A 212 2.99 -5.04 14.01
N ASP A 213 3.14 -6.35 14.03
CA ASP A 213 3.18 -7.16 12.81
C ASP A 213 1.88 -7.03 12.00
N ARG A 214 0.75 -6.91 12.69
CA ARG A 214 -0.58 -6.72 12.06
C ARG A 214 -0.82 -5.30 11.54
N ILE A 215 -0.12 -4.29 12.05
CA ILE A 215 -0.30 -2.89 11.62
C ILE A 215 -0.05 -2.70 10.13
N SER A 216 0.92 -3.39 9.55
CA SER A 216 1.21 -3.32 8.11
C SER A 216 0.06 -3.88 7.26
N GLU A 217 -0.56 -4.98 7.72
CA GLU A 217 -1.73 -5.58 7.06
C GLU A 217 -2.94 -4.64 7.15
N LEU A 218 -3.18 -4.04 8.34
CA LEU A 218 -4.25 -3.08 8.55
C LEU A 218 -4.05 -1.79 7.74
N ALA A 219 -2.83 -1.32 7.58
CA ALA A 219 -2.53 -0.17 6.73
C ALA A 219 -2.85 -0.47 5.26
N SER A 220 -2.48 -1.66 4.77
CA SER A 220 -2.84 -2.12 3.42
C SER A 220 -4.36 -2.22 3.24
N LEU A 221 -5.05 -2.80 4.23
CA LEU A 221 -6.51 -2.92 4.22
C LEU A 221 -7.20 -1.55 4.23
N THR A 222 -6.72 -0.63 5.06
CA THR A 222 -7.22 0.75 5.11
C THR A 222 -7.03 1.48 3.78
N GLY A 223 -5.89 1.26 3.11
CA GLY A 223 -5.65 1.75 1.76
C GLY A 223 -6.72 1.27 0.79
N LYS A 224 -6.96 -0.04 0.74
CA LYS A 224 -8.00 -0.66 -0.10
C LYS A 224 -9.41 -0.13 0.19
N LEU A 225 -9.77 0.03 1.46
CA LEU A 225 -11.07 0.57 1.86
C LEU A 225 -11.25 2.03 1.43
N ARG A 226 -10.21 2.85 1.54
CA ARG A 226 -10.24 4.25 1.08
C ARG A 226 -10.35 4.33 -0.45
N GLU A 227 -9.64 3.48 -1.17
CA GLU A 227 -9.77 3.36 -2.64
C GLU A 227 -11.19 2.95 -3.02
N LEU A 228 -11.77 1.94 -2.37
CA LEU A 228 -13.14 1.51 -2.59
C LEU A 228 -14.13 2.66 -2.37
N LYS A 229 -13.98 3.40 -1.28
CA LYS A 229 -14.83 4.56 -0.98
C LYS A 229 -14.69 5.68 -2.02
N ALA A 230 -13.46 5.91 -2.53
CA ALA A 230 -13.19 6.92 -3.55
C ALA A 230 -13.84 6.62 -4.91
N LEU A 231 -14.26 5.39 -5.17
CA LEU A 231 -15.02 5.03 -6.37
C LEU A 231 -16.46 5.56 -6.37
N GLY A 232 -16.98 6.04 -5.23
CA GLY A 232 -18.36 6.50 -5.12
C GLY A 232 -19.35 5.33 -5.12
N VAL A 233 -19.04 4.28 -4.36
CA VAL A 233 -19.88 3.09 -4.24
C VAL A 233 -21.26 3.39 -3.64
N PRO A 234 -22.27 2.53 -3.88
CA PRO A 234 -23.60 2.69 -3.30
C PRO A 234 -23.59 2.72 -1.76
N PRO A 235 -24.58 3.37 -1.11
CA PRO A 235 -24.67 3.44 0.35
C PRO A 235 -24.66 2.07 1.05
N THR A 236 -25.12 1.01 0.37
CA THR A 236 -25.09 -0.38 0.85
C THR A 236 -23.68 -0.91 1.06
N ILE A 237 -22.69 -0.37 0.35
CA ILE A 237 -21.27 -0.69 0.46
C ILE A 237 -20.55 0.39 1.28
N GLU A 238 -20.88 1.66 1.05
CA GLU A 238 -20.22 2.80 1.68
C GLU A 238 -20.30 2.75 3.20
N LYS A 239 -21.50 2.43 3.75
CA LYS A 239 -21.72 2.39 5.18
C LYS A 239 -20.90 1.29 5.88
N PRO A 240 -20.95 0.01 5.48
CA PRO A 240 -20.08 -1.04 6.03
C PRO A 240 -18.59 -0.72 5.86
N CYS A 241 -18.18 -0.11 4.75
CA CYS A 241 -16.81 0.31 4.52
C CYS A 241 -16.36 1.35 5.56
N GLN A 242 -17.20 2.34 5.88
CA GLN A 242 -16.88 3.32 6.91
C GLN A 242 -16.86 2.70 8.30
N GLU A 243 -17.82 1.85 8.64
CA GLU A 243 -17.88 1.14 9.94
C GLU A 243 -16.61 0.29 10.15
N LEU A 244 -16.13 -0.38 9.10
CA LEU A 244 -14.88 -1.15 9.16
C LEU A 244 -13.65 -0.25 9.33
N LEU A 245 -13.59 0.89 8.65
CA LEU A 245 -12.52 1.88 8.85
C LEU A 245 -12.48 2.39 10.30
N ASP A 246 -13.63 2.69 10.87
CA ASP A 246 -13.76 3.16 12.26
C ASP A 246 -13.35 2.05 13.25
N SER A 247 -13.71 0.79 12.97
CA SER A 247 -13.30 -0.38 13.76
C SER A 247 -11.77 -0.57 13.75
N ILE A 248 -11.14 -0.45 12.57
CA ILE A 248 -9.68 -0.53 12.43
C ILE A 248 -9.00 0.60 13.19
N GLU A 249 -9.49 1.83 13.06
CA GLU A 249 -8.93 2.99 13.77
C GLU A 249 -9.04 2.82 15.29
N THR A 250 -10.16 2.32 15.79
CA THR A 250 -10.37 2.02 17.21
C THR A 250 -9.41 0.94 17.69
N TYR A 251 -9.26 -0.15 16.94
CA TYR A 251 -8.33 -1.23 17.26
C TYR A 251 -6.89 -0.73 17.36
N VAL A 252 -6.46 0.11 16.41
CA VAL A 252 -5.09 0.64 16.41
C VAL A 252 -4.86 1.59 17.58
N LYS A 253 -5.84 2.45 17.92
CA LYS A 253 -5.77 3.38 19.07
C LYS A 253 -5.79 2.66 20.42
N SER A 254 -6.42 1.50 20.50
CA SER A 254 -6.44 0.67 21.72
C SER A 254 -5.25 -0.28 21.85
N SER A 255 -4.25 -0.14 20.97
CA SER A 255 -3.07 -1.00 20.93
C SER A 255 -3.38 -2.50 20.85
N GLY A 256 -4.47 -2.84 20.16
CA GLY A 256 -4.77 -4.22 19.79
C GLY A 256 -5.55 -5.02 20.83
N ALA A 257 -6.73 -4.54 21.24
CA ALA A 257 -7.61 -5.31 22.16
C ALA A 257 -7.88 -6.73 21.65
N SER A 258 -7.76 -7.71 22.53
CA SER A 258 -7.91 -9.13 22.20
C SER A 258 -9.26 -9.45 21.56
N GLY A 259 -9.26 -10.19 20.47
CA GLY A 259 -10.46 -10.66 19.76
C GLY A 259 -11.01 -9.72 18.68
N GLU A 260 -10.67 -8.44 18.66
CA GLU A 260 -11.15 -7.49 17.65
C GLU A 260 -10.58 -7.76 16.24
N MET A 261 -9.35 -8.25 16.14
CA MET A 261 -8.74 -8.55 14.83
C MET A 261 -9.49 -9.62 14.06
N SER A 262 -9.99 -10.66 14.73
CA SER A 262 -10.81 -11.69 14.09
C SER A 262 -12.13 -11.12 13.57
N ARG A 263 -12.73 -10.16 14.29
CA ARG A 263 -13.93 -9.44 13.84
C ARG A 263 -13.65 -8.59 12.62
N ILE A 264 -12.58 -7.78 12.64
CA ILE A 264 -12.16 -6.97 11.50
C ILE A 264 -11.93 -7.83 10.24
N THR A 265 -11.29 -8.98 10.40
CA THR A 265 -11.05 -9.91 9.29
C THR A 265 -12.34 -10.50 8.73
N ALA A 266 -13.31 -10.84 9.60
CA ALA A 266 -14.62 -11.33 9.18
C ALA A 266 -15.43 -10.24 8.47
N GLU A 267 -15.52 -9.05 9.06
CA GLU A 267 -16.22 -7.87 8.49
C GLU A 267 -15.62 -7.49 7.11
N TRP A 268 -14.30 -7.54 6.97
CA TRP A 268 -13.64 -7.34 5.67
C TRP A 268 -14.06 -8.38 4.63
N LYS A 269 -14.08 -9.65 5.01
CA LYS A 269 -14.48 -10.72 4.11
C LYS A 269 -15.93 -10.54 3.64
N ASP A 270 -16.83 -10.25 4.57
CA ASP A 270 -18.24 -10.04 4.28
C ASP A 270 -18.46 -8.82 3.36
N LEU A 271 -17.77 -7.70 3.65
CA LEU A 271 -17.79 -6.50 2.81
C LEU A 271 -17.25 -6.77 1.40
N HIS A 272 -16.15 -7.48 1.30
CA HIS A 272 -15.54 -7.83 0.02
C HIS A 272 -16.46 -8.74 -0.81
N GLU A 273 -17.08 -9.75 -0.22
CA GLU A 273 -18.06 -10.61 -0.89
C GLU A 273 -19.31 -9.83 -1.31
N LEU A 274 -19.82 -8.94 -0.46
CA LEU A 274 -20.93 -8.07 -0.80
C LEU A 274 -20.61 -7.18 -2.00
N TYR A 275 -19.44 -6.55 -2.01
CA TYR A 275 -18.98 -5.74 -3.13
C TYR A 275 -18.87 -6.55 -4.42
N LEU A 276 -18.21 -7.71 -4.37
CA LEU A 276 -18.04 -8.58 -5.53
C LEU A 276 -19.38 -9.00 -6.14
N ASN A 277 -20.32 -9.45 -5.32
CA ASN A 277 -21.62 -9.90 -5.79
C ASN A 277 -22.42 -8.75 -6.43
N GLN A 278 -22.43 -7.59 -5.80
CA GLN A 278 -23.10 -6.41 -6.33
C GLN A 278 -22.44 -5.94 -7.63
N TYR A 279 -21.12 -5.85 -7.66
CA TYR A 279 -20.35 -5.44 -8.83
C TYR A 279 -20.63 -6.36 -10.03
N LEU A 280 -20.49 -7.67 -9.85
CA LEU A 280 -20.68 -8.64 -10.93
C LEU A 280 -22.10 -8.59 -11.50
N SER A 281 -23.10 -8.44 -10.62
CA SER A 281 -24.50 -8.30 -11.05
C SER A 281 -24.74 -7.03 -11.85
N GLU A 282 -24.26 -5.88 -11.36
CA GLU A 282 -24.44 -4.59 -12.04
C GLU A 282 -23.62 -4.51 -13.34
N HIS A 283 -22.39 -5.02 -13.34
CA HIS A 283 -21.53 -5.09 -14.52
C HIS A 283 -22.17 -5.93 -15.63
N ALA A 284 -22.60 -7.15 -15.29
CA ALA A 284 -23.28 -8.03 -16.26
C ALA A 284 -24.58 -7.42 -16.79
N GLY A 285 -25.38 -6.83 -15.90
CA GLY A 285 -26.63 -6.16 -16.28
C GLY A 285 -26.36 -5.02 -17.27
N LEU A 286 -25.46 -4.11 -16.95
CA LEU A 286 -25.12 -2.97 -17.82
C LEU A 286 -24.64 -3.41 -19.21
N HIS A 287 -23.70 -4.36 -19.26
CA HIS A 287 -23.14 -4.78 -20.55
C HIS A 287 -24.12 -5.58 -21.41
N ASN A 288 -25.02 -6.36 -20.79
CA ASN A 288 -26.12 -6.99 -21.50
C ASN A 288 -27.10 -5.96 -22.09
N ASP A 289 -27.46 -4.93 -21.31
CA ASP A 289 -28.33 -3.85 -21.74
C ASP A 289 -27.69 -3.03 -22.86
N LEU A 290 -26.41 -2.70 -22.77
CA LEU A 290 -25.65 -2.00 -23.81
C LEU A 290 -25.57 -2.83 -25.11
N LYS A 291 -25.34 -4.12 -25.00
CA LYS A 291 -25.31 -5.05 -26.14
C LYS A 291 -26.70 -5.13 -26.80
N ALA A 292 -27.74 -5.34 -25.99
CA ALA A 292 -29.11 -5.37 -26.49
C ALA A 292 -29.51 -4.07 -27.19
N LEU A 293 -29.13 -2.90 -26.62
CA LEU A 293 -29.35 -1.59 -27.25
C LEU A 293 -28.64 -1.52 -28.60
N ARG A 294 -27.36 -1.84 -28.65
CA ARG A 294 -26.55 -1.80 -29.87
C ARG A 294 -27.13 -2.73 -30.93
N ASP A 295 -27.49 -3.94 -30.57
CA ASP A 295 -28.07 -4.92 -31.49
C ASP A 295 -29.45 -4.47 -31.99
N ALA A 296 -30.27 -3.90 -31.11
CA ALA A 296 -31.58 -3.34 -31.48
C ALA A 296 -31.46 -2.15 -32.47
N VAL A 297 -30.47 -1.28 -32.30
CA VAL A 297 -30.28 -0.11 -33.17
C VAL A 297 -29.59 -0.50 -34.47
N LEU A 298 -28.38 -1.11 -34.39
CA LEU A 298 -27.56 -1.41 -35.56
C LEU A 298 -28.09 -2.61 -36.38
N GLY A 299 -28.87 -3.49 -35.73
CA GLY A 299 -29.57 -4.60 -36.42
C GLY A 299 -30.95 -4.23 -36.93
N SER A 300 -31.45 -2.99 -36.70
CA SER A 300 -32.76 -2.60 -37.15
C SER A 300 -32.81 -2.47 -38.68
N PRO A 301 -33.94 -2.85 -39.33
CA PRO A 301 -34.13 -2.64 -40.80
C PRO A 301 -33.87 -1.18 -41.19
N SER A 302 -34.36 -0.23 -40.42
CA SER A 302 -34.16 1.21 -40.68
C SER A 302 -32.68 1.61 -40.67
N TYR A 303 -31.86 1.08 -39.74
CA TYR A 303 -30.42 1.37 -39.73
C TYR A 303 -29.70 0.79 -40.96
N LEU A 304 -30.09 -0.39 -41.40
CA LEU A 304 -29.55 -0.99 -42.64
C LEU A 304 -29.85 -0.13 -43.85
N VAL A 305 -31.08 0.38 -43.95
CA VAL A 305 -31.47 1.35 -45.00
C VAL A 305 -30.63 2.63 -44.91
N LEU A 306 -30.49 3.21 -43.73
CA LEU A 306 -29.62 4.39 -43.49
C LEU A 306 -28.17 4.12 -43.95
N LYS A 307 -27.64 2.95 -43.65
CA LYS A 307 -26.30 2.52 -44.03
C LYS A 307 -26.16 2.37 -45.57
N ASP A 308 -27.18 1.85 -46.25
CA ASP A 308 -27.17 1.73 -47.71
C ASP A 308 -27.29 3.07 -48.40
N LEU A 309 -28.12 3.97 -47.89
CA LEU A 309 -28.20 5.37 -48.39
C LEU A 309 -26.87 6.12 -48.21
N SER A 310 -26.19 5.93 -47.08
CA SER A 310 -24.88 6.57 -46.82
C SER A 310 -23.73 6.10 -47.72
N ARG A 311 -23.91 5.00 -48.46
CA ARG A 311 -22.96 4.48 -49.45
C ARG A 311 -23.11 5.07 -50.83
N VAL A 312 -24.18 5.82 -51.04
CA VAL A 312 -24.43 6.50 -52.33
C VAL A 312 -23.57 7.75 -52.36
N GLU A 313 -22.68 7.84 -53.35
CA GLU A 313 -21.80 8.97 -53.53
C GLU A 313 -22.67 10.22 -53.87
N GLY A 314 -22.31 11.37 -53.29
CA GLY A 314 -23.08 12.62 -53.46
C GLY A 314 -24.21 12.81 -52.44
N LEU A 315 -24.63 11.78 -51.69
CA LEU A 315 -25.62 11.93 -50.62
C LEU A 315 -24.96 12.31 -49.30
N SER A 316 -25.55 13.25 -48.58
CA SER A 316 -25.12 13.61 -47.23
C SER A 316 -26.32 13.81 -46.29
N ALA A 317 -26.13 13.43 -45.05
CA ALA A 317 -27.08 13.69 -43.97
C ALA A 317 -26.33 13.96 -42.66
N HIS A 318 -26.89 14.81 -41.81
CA HIS A 318 -26.33 15.10 -40.48
C HIS A 318 -26.40 13.87 -39.59
N PHE A 319 -27.54 13.19 -39.56
CA PHE A 319 -27.74 11.95 -38.81
C PHE A 319 -27.28 10.71 -39.61
N SER A 320 -25.99 10.71 -40.01
CA SER A 320 -25.37 9.60 -40.74
C SER A 320 -25.15 8.37 -39.86
N PRO A 321 -24.85 7.18 -40.42
CA PRO A 321 -24.48 6.00 -39.65
C PRO A 321 -23.31 6.25 -38.70
N THR A 322 -22.30 6.99 -39.13
CA THR A 322 -21.15 7.39 -38.31
C THR A 322 -21.54 8.26 -37.12
N PHE A 323 -22.52 9.17 -37.33
CA PHE A 323 -23.08 9.97 -36.23
C PHE A 323 -23.79 9.07 -35.22
N ILE A 324 -24.63 8.13 -35.64
CA ILE A 324 -25.35 7.22 -34.76
C ILE A 324 -24.36 6.32 -33.96
N GLU A 325 -23.35 5.79 -34.64
CA GLU A 325 -22.31 4.98 -33.97
C GLU A 325 -21.49 5.82 -32.96
N ALA A 326 -21.20 7.08 -33.26
CA ALA A 326 -20.56 8.02 -32.36
C ALA A 326 -21.43 8.28 -31.12
N GLN A 327 -22.74 8.52 -31.31
CA GLN A 327 -23.67 8.70 -30.18
C GLN A 327 -23.78 7.45 -29.28
N LEU A 328 -23.75 6.25 -29.86
CA LEU A 328 -23.68 4.99 -29.08
C LEU A 328 -22.35 4.87 -28.32
N THR A 329 -21.26 5.35 -28.90
CA THR A 329 -19.95 5.39 -28.26
C THR A 329 -19.89 6.44 -27.13
N ASP A 330 -20.48 7.62 -27.36
CA ASP A 330 -20.59 8.66 -26.32
C ASP A 330 -21.40 8.19 -25.12
N LEU A 331 -22.41 7.34 -25.34
CA LEU A 331 -23.18 6.72 -24.28
C LEU A 331 -22.29 5.86 -23.35
N LEU A 332 -21.33 5.10 -23.90
CA LEU A 332 -20.36 4.34 -23.10
C LEU A 332 -19.58 5.27 -22.16
N THR A 333 -19.15 6.42 -22.67
CA THR A 333 -18.45 7.43 -21.89
C THR A 333 -19.32 7.99 -20.76
N GLN A 334 -20.62 8.23 -21.03
CA GLN A 334 -21.56 8.73 -20.01
C GLN A 334 -21.76 7.74 -18.86
N VAL A 335 -21.81 6.44 -19.14
CA VAL A 335 -21.86 5.39 -18.10
C VAL A 335 -20.49 5.09 -17.48
N GLY A 336 -19.43 5.72 -17.99
CA GLY A 336 -18.08 5.61 -17.45
C GLY A 336 -17.40 4.28 -17.79
N VAL A 337 -17.76 3.68 -18.93
CA VAL A 337 -17.08 2.49 -19.49
C VAL A 337 -16.35 2.86 -20.79
N GLN A 338 -15.22 2.19 -21.03
CA GLN A 338 -14.43 2.43 -22.24
C GLN A 338 -14.97 1.68 -23.46
N GLN A 339 -15.53 0.50 -23.22
CA GLN A 339 -16.10 -0.36 -24.24
C GLN A 339 -17.10 -1.36 -23.65
N VAL A 340 -17.93 -1.97 -24.49
CA VAL A 340 -18.76 -3.11 -24.07
C VAL A 340 -17.84 -4.27 -23.67
N CYS A 341 -18.03 -4.77 -22.45
CA CYS A 341 -17.21 -5.86 -21.93
C CYS A 341 -17.75 -7.22 -22.37
N GLU A 342 -16.86 -8.04 -22.91
CA GLU A 342 -17.18 -9.43 -23.33
C GLU A 342 -16.50 -10.46 -22.44
N GLN A 343 -15.84 -10.02 -21.34
CA GLN A 343 -15.21 -10.92 -20.39
C GLN A 343 -16.22 -11.83 -19.70
N SER A 344 -15.77 -13.04 -19.38
CA SER A 344 -16.53 -13.93 -18.50
C SER A 344 -16.63 -13.36 -17.09
N LEU A 345 -17.65 -13.76 -16.32
CA LEU A 345 -17.77 -13.31 -14.92
C LEU A 345 -16.57 -13.76 -14.07
N ASP A 346 -15.95 -14.89 -14.40
CA ASP A 346 -14.77 -15.38 -13.69
C ASP A 346 -13.53 -14.52 -13.97
N ASP A 347 -13.37 -14.05 -15.22
CA ASP A 347 -12.28 -13.13 -15.56
C ASP A 347 -12.45 -11.79 -14.85
N VAL A 348 -13.67 -11.23 -14.85
CA VAL A 348 -13.99 -9.99 -14.12
C VAL A 348 -13.74 -10.16 -12.63
N LYS A 349 -14.13 -11.30 -12.05
CA LYS A 349 -13.87 -11.60 -10.63
C LYS A 349 -12.37 -11.67 -10.33
N ASN A 350 -11.58 -12.21 -11.24
CA ASN A 350 -10.13 -12.24 -11.11
C ASN A 350 -9.54 -10.82 -11.17
N ASP A 351 -9.99 -9.97 -12.08
CA ASP A 351 -9.59 -8.56 -12.15
C ASP A 351 -9.86 -7.84 -10.82
N LEU A 352 -11.04 -8.09 -10.23
CA LEU A 352 -11.45 -7.49 -8.95
C LEU A 352 -10.62 -7.98 -7.75
N SER A 353 -9.93 -9.11 -7.86
CA SER A 353 -8.99 -9.57 -6.82
C SER A 353 -7.72 -8.71 -6.75
N HIS A 354 -7.36 -8.04 -7.84
CA HIS A 354 -6.19 -7.18 -7.96
C HIS A 354 -6.51 -5.68 -7.94
N GLY A 355 -7.79 -5.33 -8.14
CA GLY A 355 -8.28 -3.94 -8.15
C GLY A 355 -9.78 -3.89 -7.82
N TRP A 356 -10.39 -2.72 -7.94
CA TRP A 356 -11.81 -2.52 -7.62
C TRP A 356 -12.71 -2.38 -8.85
N VAL A 357 -12.15 -2.47 -10.04
CA VAL A 357 -12.86 -2.26 -11.31
C VAL A 357 -12.37 -3.28 -12.34
N CYS A 358 -13.23 -3.61 -13.30
CA CYS A 358 -12.84 -4.43 -14.45
C CYS A 358 -11.73 -3.75 -15.24
N ALA A 359 -10.64 -4.45 -15.49
CA ALA A 359 -9.47 -3.92 -16.20
C ALA A 359 -9.77 -3.55 -17.66
N ILE A 360 -10.74 -4.21 -18.30
CA ILE A 360 -11.08 -4.01 -19.72
C ILE A 360 -11.99 -2.82 -19.91
N CYS A 361 -13.11 -2.71 -19.18
CA CYS A 361 -14.11 -1.68 -19.41
C CYS A 361 -14.04 -0.51 -18.42
N GLY A 362 -13.37 -0.66 -17.28
CA GLY A 362 -13.26 0.35 -16.24
C GLY A 362 -14.59 0.69 -15.55
N TYR A 363 -15.60 -0.19 -15.65
CA TYR A 363 -16.91 0.04 -15.03
C TYR A 363 -16.79 0.39 -13.55
N LYS A 364 -17.56 1.39 -13.12
CA LYS A 364 -17.70 1.80 -11.70
C LYS A 364 -19.14 1.60 -11.25
N PRO A 365 -19.39 0.89 -10.12
CA PRO A 365 -20.74 0.62 -9.67
C PRO A 365 -21.51 1.89 -9.29
N GLY A 366 -22.85 1.82 -9.36
CA GLY A 366 -23.75 2.90 -8.98
C GLY A 366 -24.17 3.83 -10.12
N LYS A 367 -23.61 3.71 -11.30
CA LYS A 367 -24.09 4.47 -12.47
C LYS A 367 -25.13 3.64 -13.22
N ARG A 368 -26.38 4.10 -13.17
CA ARG A 368 -27.48 3.56 -13.98
C ARG A 368 -27.88 4.58 -15.03
N LEU A 369 -27.99 4.15 -16.27
CA LEU A 369 -28.56 4.93 -17.35
C LEU A 369 -29.85 4.24 -17.83
N GLU A 370 -30.88 5.03 -18.11
CA GLU A 370 -32.04 4.50 -18.83
C GLU A 370 -31.68 4.42 -20.32
N LEU A 371 -31.43 3.21 -20.80
CA LEU A 371 -31.11 2.93 -22.19
C LEU A 371 -32.43 2.78 -22.99
N LYS A 372 -32.80 3.80 -23.80
CA LYS A 372 -34.01 3.79 -24.60
C LYS A 372 -33.67 3.60 -26.09
N PRO A 373 -33.91 2.42 -26.69
CA PRO A 373 -33.67 2.21 -28.12
C PRO A 373 -34.41 3.21 -28.99
N ASP A 374 -35.63 3.60 -28.60
CA ASP A 374 -36.48 4.53 -29.34
C ASP A 374 -35.81 5.87 -29.64
N HIS A 375 -34.97 6.37 -28.74
CA HIS A 375 -34.21 7.61 -28.98
C HIS A 375 -33.28 7.48 -30.20
N PHE A 376 -32.53 6.39 -30.27
CA PHE A 376 -31.57 6.16 -31.37
C PHE A 376 -32.29 5.78 -32.66
N LEU A 377 -33.36 4.99 -32.59
CA LEU A 377 -34.21 4.70 -33.76
C LEU A 377 -34.83 5.97 -34.35
N GLY A 378 -35.25 6.92 -33.51
CA GLY A 378 -35.71 8.22 -33.95
C GLY A 378 -34.61 9.05 -34.64
N LEU A 379 -33.33 8.91 -34.24
CA LEU A 379 -32.21 9.55 -34.97
C LEU A 379 -31.97 8.86 -36.33
N VAL A 380 -32.07 7.52 -36.37
CA VAL A 380 -31.99 6.76 -37.63
C VAL A 380 -33.07 7.20 -38.61
N GLU A 381 -34.33 7.30 -38.17
CA GLU A 381 -35.44 7.77 -39.04
C GLU A 381 -35.22 9.19 -39.56
N ARG A 382 -34.68 10.09 -38.72
CA ARG A 382 -34.32 11.46 -39.18
C ARG A 382 -33.22 11.40 -40.25
N GLY A 383 -32.19 10.58 -40.09
CA GLY A 383 -31.14 10.42 -41.09
C GLY A 383 -31.65 9.90 -42.40
N ILE A 384 -32.54 8.87 -42.39
CA ILE A 384 -33.21 8.40 -43.61
C ILE A 384 -33.99 9.56 -44.31
N LYS A 385 -34.76 10.31 -43.49
CA LYS A 385 -35.52 11.44 -44.04
C LYS A 385 -34.63 12.49 -44.69
N GLU A 386 -33.50 12.86 -44.05
CA GLU A 386 -32.55 13.84 -44.61
C GLU A 386 -31.97 13.35 -45.94
N TYR A 387 -31.58 12.08 -46.06
CA TYR A 387 -31.12 11.51 -47.31
C TYR A 387 -32.20 11.53 -48.39
N LEU A 388 -33.44 11.18 -48.06
CA LEU A 388 -34.55 11.17 -48.98
C LEU A 388 -34.96 12.58 -49.40
N ASP A 389 -34.88 13.56 -48.49
CA ASP A 389 -35.13 14.97 -48.83
C ASP A 389 -34.04 15.50 -49.79
N HIS A 390 -32.79 15.03 -49.65
CA HIS A 390 -31.72 15.33 -50.61
C HIS A 390 -32.03 14.75 -51.99
N VAL A 391 -32.42 13.47 -52.11
CA VAL A 391 -32.82 12.83 -53.36
C VAL A 391 -33.97 13.55 -54.00
N ARG A 392 -34.96 13.99 -53.23
CA ARG A 392 -36.10 14.79 -53.75
C ARG A 392 -35.68 16.16 -54.27
N GLY A 393 -34.66 16.75 -53.63
CA GLY A 393 -34.09 18.03 -54.12
C GLY A 393 -33.49 17.91 -55.53
N CYS A 394 -33.20 16.69 -55.98
CA CYS A 394 -32.68 16.39 -57.34
C CYS A 394 -33.68 15.57 -58.16
N GLU A 395 -35.00 15.75 -57.94
CA GLU A 395 -36.06 14.95 -58.57
C GLU A 395 -36.05 15.09 -60.11
N ALA A 396 -35.85 16.28 -60.64
CA ALA A 396 -35.88 16.54 -62.11
C ALA A 396 -34.74 15.74 -62.78
N GLU A 397 -33.54 15.89 -62.30
CA GLU A 397 -32.32 15.26 -62.81
C GLU A 397 -32.39 13.73 -62.67
N LEU A 398 -32.92 13.25 -61.55
CA LEU A 398 -33.09 11.80 -61.32
C LEU A 398 -34.15 11.21 -62.28
N ARG A 399 -35.24 11.93 -62.59
CA ARG A 399 -36.25 11.52 -63.59
C ARG A 399 -35.69 11.50 -65.03
N ASP A 400 -34.89 12.48 -65.39
CA ASP A 400 -34.20 12.52 -66.66
C ASP A 400 -33.21 11.36 -66.80
N TYR A 401 -32.38 11.12 -65.79
CA TYR A 401 -31.44 10.01 -65.79
C TYR A 401 -32.15 8.64 -65.91
N ILE A 402 -33.27 8.41 -65.17
CA ILE A 402 -34.04 7.19 -65.25
C ILE A 402 -34.71 6.97 -66.60
N SER A 403 -35.15 8.05 -67.25
CA SER A 403 -35.71 7.98 -68.62
C SER A 403 -34.72 7.42 -69.65
N ASP A 404 -33.44 7.78 -69.46
CA ASP A 404 -32.35 7.35 -70.34
C ASP A 404 -31.74 6.01 -69.88
N THR A 405 -32.00 5.56 -68.60
CA THR A 405 -31.46 4.37 -68.00
C THR A 405 -32.61 3.54 -67.44
N PRO A 406 -33.33 2.72 -68.24
CA PRO A 406 -34.47 1.91 -67.74
C PRO A 406 -34.15 0.93 -66.63
N ALA A 407 -32.92 0.51 -66.50
CA ALA A 407 -32.46 -0.33 -65.38
C ALA A 407 -32.59 0.36 -64.02
N ALA A 408 -32.62 1.69 -63.96
CA ALA A 408 -32.78 2.48 -62.77
C ALA A 408 -34.26 2.77 -62.39
N ASN A 409 -35.23 2.25 -63.14
CA ASN A 409 -36.66 2.41 -62.83
C ASN A 409 -37.09 2.15 -61.39
N PRO A 410 -36.53 1.16 -60.68
CA PRO A 410 -36.85 0.95 -59.24
C PRO A 410 -36.62 2.16 -58.36
N LEU A 411 -35.71 3.05 -58.73
CA LEU A 411 -35.41 4.30 -58.01
C LEU A 411 -36.52 5.34 -58.03
N LEU A 412 -37.48 5.23 -59.00
CA LEU A 412 -38.67 6.11 -59.07
C LEU A 412 -39.51 6.05 -57.78
N GLY A 413 -39.50 4.88 -57.08
CA GLY A 413 -40.17 4.71 -55.80
C GLY A 413 -39.67 5.69 -54.75
N LEU A 414 -38.39 6.06 -54.75
CA LEU A 414 -37.83 7.00 -53.81
C LEU A 414 -38.41 8.43 -53.94
N LEU A 415 -38.94 8.75 -55.16
CA LEU A 415 -39.55 10.04 -55.41
C LEU A 415 -41.03 10.08 -55.10
N SER A 416 -41.70 8.93 -55.24
CA SER A 416 -43.16 8.79 -55.11
C SER A 416 -43.63 8.65 -53.68
N ASP A 417 -43.02 7.68 -52.94
CA ASP A 417 -43.26 7.48 -51.52
C ASP A 417 -41.95 7.00 -50.85
N PRO A 418 -41.35 7.85 -50.00
CA PRO A 418 -40.12 7.45 -49.30
C PRO A 418 -40.27 6.28 -48.34
N ALA A 419 -41.51 5.95 -47.99
CA ALA A 419 -41.81 4.79 -47.15
C ALA A 419 -42.05 3.53 -47.98
N GLU A 420 -41.96 3.58 -49.30
CA GLU A 420 -42.11 2.43 -50.17
C GLU A 420 -40.93 1.47 -50.01
N GLN A 421 -41.16 0.41 -49.29
CA GLN A 421 -40.14 -0.58 -48.91
C GLN A 421 -39.41 -1.15 -50.14
N SER A 422 -40.11 -1.26 -51.28
CA SER A 422 -39.56 -1.78 -52.53
C SER A 422 -38.43 -0.93 -53.11
N ALA A 423 -38.54 0.38 -53.00
CA ALA A 423 -37.49 1.30 -53.44
C ALA A 423 -36.28 1.32 -52.52
N LEU A 424 -36.51 1.22 -51.21
CA LEU A 424 -35.46 1.10 -50.23
C LEU A 424 -34.72 -0.24 -50.33
N ASP A 425 -35.46 -1.32 -50.59
CA ASP A 425 -34.90 -2.65 -50.84
C ASP A 425 -34.01 -2.66 -52.11
N ALA A 426 -34.39 -1.94 -53.15
CA ALA A 426 -33.59 -1.81 -54.36
C ALA A 426 -32.20 -1.22 -54.07
N LEU A 427 -32.06 -0.31 -53.09
CA LEU A 427 -30.78 0.27 -52.70
C LEU A 427 -29.83 -0.72 -51.99
N GLN A 428 -30.32 -1.90 -51.62
CA GLN A 428 -29.42 -2.94 -51.14
C GLN A 428 -28.54 -3.49 -52.28
N GLU A 429 -28.95 -3.33 -53.51
CA GLU A 429 -28.18 -3.75 -54.69
C GLU A 429 -27.14 -2.70 -55.07
N ALA A 430 -25.88 -3.14 -55.26
CA ALA A 430 -24.80 -2.23 -55.65
C ALA A 430 -25.06 -1.49 -56.96
N PRO A 431 -25.63 -2.09 -58.03
CA PRO A 431 -25.95 -1.35 -59.27
C PRO A 431 -26.95 -0.21 -59.06
N MET A 432 -27.94 -0.39 -58.17
CA MET A 432 -28.94 0.65 -57.91
C MET A 432 -28.32 1.87 -57.20
N ARG A 433 -27.42 1.60 -56.22
CA ARG A 433 -26.64 2.67 -55.56
C ARG A 433 -25.76 3.44 -56.55
N GLN A 434 -25.14 2.73 -57.51
CA GLN A 434 -24.33 3.35 -58.53
C GLN A 434 -25.19 4.24 -59.47
N HIS A 435 -26.34 3.77 -59.91
CA HIS A 435 -27.27 4.56 -60.74
C HIS A 435 -27.74 5.82 -60.00
N LEU A 436 -28.05 5.71 -58.70
CA LEU A 436 -28.43 6.88 -57.91
C LEU A 436 -27.25 7.87 -57.78
N ALA A 437 -26.03 7.39 -57.57
CA ALA A 437 -24.85 8.23 -57.47
C ALA A 437 -24.54 8.97 -58.80
N GLU A 438 -24.66 8.27 -59.92
CA GLU A 438 -24.49 8.86 -61.25
C GLU A 438 -25.52 9.98 -61.54
N ALA A 439 -26.80 9.72 -61.20
CA ALA A 439 -27.85 10.74 -61.34
C ALA A 439 -27.62 11.97 -60.44
N LEU A 440 -27.15 11.79 -59.21
CA LEU A 440 -26.82 12.90 -58.30
C LEU A 440 -25.61 13.69 -58.77
N ALA A 441 -24.60 13.04 -59.33
CA ALA A 441 -23.44 13.70 -59.91
C ALA A 441 -23.82 14.59 -61.10
N GLU A 442 -24.78 14.17 -61.94
CA GLU A 442 -25.34 15.01 -63.05
C GLU A 442 -26.09 16.23 -62.47
N ALA A 443 -26.89 16.05 -61.41
CA ALA A 443 -27.59 17.13 -60.72
C ALA A 443 -26.62 18.18 -60.12
N GLU A 444 -25.55 17.76 -59.49
CA GLU A 444 -24.51 18.67 -58.96
C GLU A 444 -23.80 19.44 -60.11
N ALA A 445 -23.48 18.74 -61.18
CA ALA A 445 -22.84 19.37 -62.32
C ALA A 445 -23.77 20.50 -62.97
N VAL A 446 -25.08 20.25 -63.06
CA VAL A 446 -26.05 21.22 -63.48
C VAL A 446 -26.13 22.43 -62.55
N LYS A 447 -26.13 22.19 -61.23
CA LYS A 447 -26.16 23.24 -60.20
C LYS A 447 -24.93 24.13 -60.24
N VAL A 448 -23.74 23.56 -60.37
CA VAL A 448 -22.47 24.30 -60.47
C VAL A 448 -22.51 25.22 -61.76
N ASN A 449 -22.99 24.68 -62.86
CA ASN A 449 -23.12 25.47 -64.10
C ASN A 449 -24.12 26.64 -63.95
N VAL A 450 -25.22 26.46 -63.26
CA VAL A 450 -26.21 27.51 -62.95
C VAL A 450 -25.64 28.56 -62.01
N ASP A 451 -24.93 28.18 -60.96
CA ASP A 451 -24.30 29.11 -60.04
C ASP A 451 -23.18 29.92 -60.68
N GLU A 452 -22.37 29.33 -61.56
CA GLU A 452 -21.39 30.05 -62.38
C GLU A 452 -22.05 31.05 -63.32
N LEU A 453 -23.17 30.67 -63.94
CA LEU A 453 -23.91 31.51 -64.80
C LEU A 453 -24.53 32.67 -63.99
N LEU A 454 -25.08 32.44 -62.84
CA LEU A 454 -25.61 33.45 -61.93
C LEU A 454 -24.52 34.42 -61.45
N ASP A 455 -23.36 33.96 -61.15
CA ASP A 455 -22.23 34.79 -60.71
C ASP A 455 -21.67 35.64 -61.90
N GLN A 456 -21.70 35.12 -63.09
CA GLN A 456 -21.39 35.91 -64.30
C GLN A 456 -22.47 36.93 -64.63
N LEU A 457 -23.73 36.66 -64.36
CA LEU A 457 -24.84 37.56 -64.60
C LEU A 457 -25.02 38.65 -63.54
N LYS A 458 -24.69 38.36 -62.25
CA LYS A 458 -24.79 39.32 -61.16
C LYS A 458 -24.13 40.68 -61.44
N PRO A 459 -22.88 40.79 -61.91
CA PRO A 459 -22.27 42.09 -62.21
C PRO A 459 -22.93 42.81 -63.37
N ARG A 460 -23.45 42.06 -64.35
CA ARG A 460 -24.18 42.66 -65.48
C ARG A 460 -25.54 43.20 -65.04
N LEU A 461 -26.29 42.50 -64.25
CA LEU A 461 -27.56 42.96 -63.67
C LEU A 461 -27.37 44.13 -62.72
N LEU A 462 -26.34 44.12 -61.86
CA LEU A 462 -26.01 45.26 -61.00
C LEU A 462 -25.54 46.50 -61.77
N GLY A 463 -24.93 46.32 -62.92
CA GLY A 463 -24.58 47.39 -63.85
C GLY A 463 -25.83 48.05 -64.54
N PHE A 464 -26.82 47.21 -64.80
CA PHE A 464 -28.10 47.70 -65.44
C PHE A 464 -28.95 48.52 -64.45
N PHE A 465 -28.93 48.16 -63.15
CA PHE A 465 -29.67 48.89 -62.12
C PHE A 465 -28.93 50.11 -61.54
N LYS A 466 -27.63 50.29 -61.83
CA LYS A 466 -26.87 51.47 -61.44
C LYS A 466 -26.71 52.51 -62.48
N GLY A 467 -27.24 52.30 -63.72
CA GLY A 467 -27.15 53.21 -64.91
C GLY A 467 -28.47 53.84 -65.34
N GLY A 468 -29.56 53.74 -64.51
CA GLY A 468 -30.81 54.40 -64.72
C GLY A 468 -31.03 55.54 -63.76
#